data_b870227e388d98ba9c00f9bff8be9260
#
_entry.id   b870227e388d98ba9c00f9bff8be9260
#
_cell.length_a   1.000
_cell.length_b   1.000
_cell.length_c   1.000
_cell.angle_alpha   90.00
_cell.angle_beta   90.00
_cell.angle_gamma   90.00
#
_symmetry.space_group_name_H-M   'P 1'
#
loop_
_entity.id
_entity.type
_entity.pdbx_description
1 polymer ?
#
loop_
_entity_poly.entity_id
_entity_poly.type
_entity_poly.pdbx_seq_one_letter_code
_entity_poly.pdbx_strand_id
1 'polypeptide(L)'
;MRIPHHLVRSDSGIYHFRLKVPLALQAGLGRRVIKQSLWTKDLNHARGAAYLLALHYAHAFAALKGKPVSKPPSISDIVAGFHREGRKFEADLDPITGRPIRIKTDGSEVDGRAAENFMKSFASPTVLMPPGIPPVSLVPTRSTMTLADAVRRFEVTKKGTVAADTQDARTRALHSFVAFTKPETPVGQISRAMIAGWAYNVFTEQKVASATVGGYVSHVSQLFEMLIEAGEIEGKNPATGAWKRSKSEKLQRLKQGFAWEAFELSTLQTIFDPKNYRRLNYLHSRWAPLIGLYTGARVGEIAQLYLRDFFEVDGNKCVHFTEDSDGQGMKEQSSKRVIPLHPMLVELGLWELVEKLRQEGHDRLFPNMRINSKAGRGNAVSKTFSYYLERLSITPRRENGTIGFHSLRKSVIQTLQASMLSAERRRAFVGHERGEDVHSIHYMRPWTVEEMKGLFPGLPWGEWLDVPALRSVLWSPERGEPKTGQASKP
;
A
#
# COMPACT_ATOMS: atom_id res chain seq x y z
N MET A 1 -18.77 -14.51 17.63
CA MET A 1 -17.94 -13.73 16.69
C MET A 1 -18.11 -14.31 15.29
N ARG A 2 -18.51 -13.54 14.25
CA ARG A 2 -18.57 -14.00 12.85
C ARG A 2 -17.18 -13.89 12.25
N ILE A 3 -16.65 -15.03 11.78
CA ILE A 3 -15.34 -15.09 11.13
C ILE A 3 -15.60 -15.24 9.62
N PRO A 4 -14.83 -14.59 8.73
CA PRO A 4 -14.92 -14.78 7.28
C PRO A 4 -14.95 -16.27 6.91
N HIS A 5 -15.46 -16.62 5.71
CA HIS A 5 -15.50 -17.97 5.17
C HIS A 5 -16.51 -18.93 5.81
N HIS A 6 -17.71 -18.45 6.17
CA HIS A 6 -18.78 -19.27 6.74
C HIS A 6 -18.45 -19.91 8.10
N LEU A 7 -17.53 -19.35 8.87
CA LEU A 7 -17.13 -19.85 10.18
C LEU A 7 -17.78 -19.08 11.32
N VAL A 8 -18.16 -19.83 12.36
CA VAL A 8 -18.59 -19.30 13.65
C VAL A 8 -17.85 -20.06 14.75
N ARG A 9 -17.28 -19.36 15.72
CA ARG A 9 -16.65 -19.97 16.89
C ARG A 9 -17.67 -20.07 18.03
N SER A 10 -17.79 -21.25 18.65
CA SER A 10 -18.61 -21.45 19.85
C SER A 10 -17.88 -20.94 21.11
N ASP A 11 -18.59 -20.84 22.21
CA ASP A 11 -18.02 -20.45 23.52
C ASP A 11 -17.00 -21.48 24.02
N SER A 12 -17.15 -22.75 23.64
CA SER A 12 -16.17 -23.82 23.90
C SER A 12 -14.90 -23.72 23.03
N GLY A 13 -14.82 -22.73 22.12
CA GLY A 13 -13.70 -22.49 21.24
C GLY A 13 -13.72 -23.32 19.95
N ILE A 14 -14.69 -24.22 19.76
CA ILE A 14 -14.81 -25.05 18.55
C ILE A 14 -15.39 -24.25 17.40
N TYR A 15 -14.85 -24.41 16.20
CA TYR A 15 -15.36 -23.79 14.99
C TYR A 15 -16.52 -24.58 14.37
N HIS A 16 -17.52 -23.85 13.88
CA HIS A 16 -18.68 -24.36 13.15
C HIS A 16 -18.77 -23.72 11.78
N PHE A 17 -19.08 -24.52 10.78
CA PHE A 17 -19.49 -24.05 9.45
C PHE A 17 -20.94 -23.57 9.50
N ARG A 18 -21.25 -22.42 8.91
CA ARG A 18 -22.57 -21.84 8.83
C ARG A 18 -22.84 -21.22 7.46
N LEU A 19 -23.74 -21.82 6.70
CA LEU A 19 -24.12 -21.37 5.36
C LEU A 19 -25.61 -21.04 5.30
N LYS A 20 -25.94 -19.89 4.71
CA LYS A 20 -27.36 -19.52 4.47
C LYS A 20 -27.85 -20.23 3.23
N VAL A 21 -29.00 -20.92 3.33
CA VAL A 21 -29.64 -21.58 2.20
C VAL A 21 -30.27 -20.53 1.29
N PRO A 22 -30.07 -20.59 -0.05
CA PRO A 22 -30.76 -19.70 -0.99
C PRO A 22 -32.27 -19.74 -0.85
N LEU A 23 -32.94 -18.59 -0.95
CA LEU A 23 -34.37 -18.45 -0.70
C LEU A 23 -35.21 -19.45 -1.50
N ALA A 24 -34.91 -19.65 -2.78
CA ALA A 24 -35.58 -20.57 -3.68
C ALA A 24 -35.50 -22.06 -3.26
N LEU A 25 -34.55 -22.42 -2.40
CA LEU A 25 -34.34 -23.80 -1.95
C LEU A 25 -34.77 -24.01 -0.51
N GLN A 26 -35.16 -22.96 0.23
CA GLN A 26 -35.51 -23.06 1.65
C GLN A 26 -36.79 -23.89 1.87
N ALA A 27 -37.77 -23.75 0.99
CA ALA A 27 -39.04 -24.51 1.07
C ALA A 27 -38.81 -26.02 0.86
N GLY A 28 -37.98 -26.40 -0.15
CA GLY A 28 -37.70 -27.81 -0.44
C GLY A 28 -36.75 -28.48 0.55
N LEU A 29 -35.83 -27.69 1.20
CA LEU A 29 -34.89 -28.23 2.16
C LEU A 29 -35.35 -28.11 3.62
N GLY A 30 -36.44 -27.40 3.90
CA GLY A 30 -36.99 -27.20 5.25
C GLY A 30 -36.05 -26.44 6.19
N ARG A 31 -35.01 -25.78 5.67
CA ARG A 31 -33.97 -25.13 6.47
C ARG A 31 -33.56 -23.78 5.90
N ARG A 32 -33.40 -22.78 6.76
CA ARG A 32 -32.89 -21.44 6.38
C ARG A 32 -31.35 -21.32 6.47
N VAL A 33 -30.74 -22.15 7.31
CA VAL A 33 -29.31 -22.12 7.60
C VAL A 33 -28.83 -23.55 7.81
N ILE A 34 -27.68 -23.88 7.22
CA ILE A 34 -26.90 -25.09 7.48
C ILE A 34 -25.86 -24.73 8.52
N LYS A 35 -25.85 -25.47 9.65
CA LYS A 35 -24.82 -25.32 10.70
C LYS A 35 -24.23 -26.69 10.98
N GLN A 36 -22.88 -26.80 10.94
CA GLN A 36 -22.17 -28.05 11.18
C GLN A 36 -20.92 -27.79 12.01
N SER A 37 -20.68 -28.62 13.04
CA SER A 37 -19.43 -28.57 13.81
C SER A 37 -18.27 -29.05 12.96
N LEU A 38 -17.15 -28.36 13.07
CA LEU A 38 -15.89 -28.75 12.39
C LEU A 38 -14.95 -29.50 13.37
N TRP A 39 -15.35 -29.66 14.60
CA TRP A 39 -14.65 -30.39 15.66
C TRP A 39 -13.21 -29.96 15.91
N THR A 40 -12.84 -28.76 15.48
CA THR A 40 -11.49 -28.21 15.61
C THR A 40 -11.50 -26.84 16.31
N LYS A 41 -10.44 -26.54 17.06
CA LYS A 41 -10.15 -25.25 17.64
C LYS A 41 -9.09 -24.48 16.83
N ASP A 42 -8.47 -25.15 15.85
CA ASP A 42 -7.49 -24.55 14.94
C ASP A 42 -8.20 -23.79 13.80
N LEU A 43 -7.86 -22.51 13.62
CA LEU A 43 -8.50 -21.64 12.64
C LEU A 43 -8.13 -22.01 11.20
N ASN A 44 -6.91 -22.48 10.95
CA ASN A 44 -6.47 -22.81 9.59
C ASN A 44 -7.11 -24.11 9.12
N HIS A 45 -7.21 -25.09 10.00
CA HIS A 45 -7.96 -26.32 9.77
C HIS A 45 -9.47 -26.03 9.53
N ALA A 46 -10.06 -25.18 10.36
CA ALA A 46 -11.45 -24.78 10.21
C ALA A 46 -11.72 -24.06 8.88
N ARG A 47 -10.79 -23.23 8.43
CA ARG A 47 -10.90 -22.55 7.10
C ARG A 47 -10.87 -23.54 5.96
N GLY A 48 -9.92 -24.49 5.95
CA GLY A 48 -9.85 -25.53 4.93
C GLY A 48 -11.13 -26.34 4.84
N ALA A 49 -11.63 -26.81 6.00
CA ALA A 49 -12.89 -27.56 6.07
C ALA A 49 -14.11 -26.73 5.60
N ALA A 50 -14.15 -25.45 5.97
CA ALA A 50 -15.23 -24.57 5.54
C ALA A 50 -15.25 -24.34 4.03
N TYR A 51 -14.08 -24.21 3.38
CA TYR A 51 -14.00 -24.10 1.91
C TYR A 51 -14.53 -25.34 1.21
N LEU A 52 -14.15 -26.55 1.66
CA LEU A 52 -14.62 -27.80 1.06
C LEU A 52 -16.13 -27.96 1.25
N LEU A 53 -16.67 -27.66 2.43
CA LEU A 53 -18.11 -27.67 2.68
C LEU A 53 -18.86 -26.63 1.84
N ALA A 54 -18.32 -25.43 1.69
CA ALA A 54 -18.91 -24.37 0.86
C ALA A 54 -18.99 -24.82 -0.61
N LEU A 55 -17.93 -25.43 -1.14
CA LEU A 55 -17.88 -25.98 -2.49
C LEU A 55 -18.90 -27.11 -2.65
N HIS A 56 -18.95 -28.06 -1.70
CA HIS A 56 -19.94 -29.14 -1.69
C HIS A 56 -21.39 -28.61 -1.76
N TYR A 57 -21.74 -27.65 -0.89
CA TYR A 57 -23.06 -27.08 -0.90
C TYR A 57 -23.36 -26.23 -2.13
N ALA A 58 -22.38 -25.53 -2.70
CA ALA A 58 -22.53 -24.83 -3.96
C ALA A 58 -22.93 -25.79 -5.10
N HIS A 59 -22.26 -26.95 -5.19
CA HIS A 59 -22.58 -28.01 -6.15
C HIS A 59 -23.98 -28.61 -5.88
N ALA A 60 -24.29 -28.94 -4.63
CA ALA A 60 -25.59 -29.45 -4.26
C ALA A 60 -26.75 -28.48 -4.59
N PHE A 61 -26.56 -27.19 -4.33
CA PHE A 61 -27.57 -26.17 -4.67
C PHE A 61 -27.68 -25.94 -6.19
N ALA A 62 -26.58 -26.09 -6.96
CA ALA A 62 -26.61 -26.01 -8.40
C ALA A 62 -27.37 -27.23 -9.00
N ALA A 63 -27.13 -28.45 -8.50
CA ALA A 63 -27.84 -29.64 -8.90
C ALA A 63 -29.35 -29.56 -8.64
N LEU A 64 -29.71 -29.06 -7.46
CA LEU A 64 -31.14 -28.83 -7.10
C LEU A 64 -31.83 -27.76 -7.96
N LYS A 65 -31.05 -26.89 -8.63
CA LYS A 65 -31.52 -25.90 -9.61
C LYS A 65 -31.51 -26.41 -11.05
N GLY A 66 -31.30 -27.72 -11.28
CA GLY A 66 -31.29 -28.33 -12.61
C GLY A 66 -30.04 -28.00 -13.46
N LYS A 67 -28.94 -27.55 -12.88
CA LYS A 67 -27.71 -27.30 -13.61
C LYS A 67 -26.84 -28.59 -13.65
N PRO A 68 -26.24 -28.99 -14.78
CA PRO A 68 -25.40 -30.18 -14.86
C PRO A 68 -24.12 -29.98 -14.00
N VAL A 69 -23.84 -30.91 -13.08
CA VAL A 69 -22.72 -30.87 -12.15
C VAL A 69 -22.10 -32.25 -12.04
N SER A 70 -20.77 -32.35 -12.03
CA SER A 70 -20.08 -33.60 -11.68
C SER A 70 -20.42 -34.01 -10.24
N LYS A 71 -20.53 -35.32 -9.98
CA LYS A 71 -20.93 -35.86 -8.67
C LYS A 71 -19.96 -35.40 -7.57
N PRO A 72 -20.38 -34.55 -6.61
CA PRO A 72 -19.52 -34.10 -5.55
C PRO A 72 -19.29 -35.20 -4.51
N PRO A 73 -18.14 -35.20 -3.78
CA PRO A 73 -17.91 -36.12 -2.67
C PRO A 73 -18.99 -35.90 -1.57
N SER A 74 -19.36 -36.98 -0.87
CA SER A 74 -20.33 -36.86 0.20
C SER A 74 -19.78 -36.07 1.38
N ILE A 75 -20.67 -35.43 2.17
CA ILE A 75 -20.23 -34.70 3.37
C ILE A 75 -19.51 -35.62 4.35
N SER A 76 -20.00 -36.89 4.45
CA SER A 76 -19.40 -37.94 5.26
C SER A 76 -17.96 -38.24 4.84
N ASP A 77 -17.72 -38.30 3.54
CA ASP A 77 -16.36 -38.58 3.00
C ASP A 77 -15.40 -37.41 3.31
N ILE A 78 -15.88 -36.18 3.15
CA ILE A 78 -15.08 -34.97 3.45
C ILE A 78 -14.79 -34.90 4.95
N VAL A 79 -15.78 -35.06 5.81
CA VAL A 79 -15.60 -35.01 7.27
C VAL A 79 -14.80 -36.20 7.78
N ALA A 80 -14.99 -37.39 7.22
CA ALA A 80 -14.19 -38.58 7.54
C ALA A 80 -12.73 -38.42 7.09
N GLY A 81 -12.47 -37.75 5.96
CA GLY A 81 -11.13 -37.35 5.54
C GLY A 81 -10.41 -36.52 6.60
N PHE A 82 -11.06 -35.45 7.09
CA PHE A 82 -10.48 -34.62 8.16
C PHE A 82 -10.26 -35.36 9.48
N HIS A 83 -11.09 -36.34 9.82
CA HIS A 83 -10.89 -37.16 11.03
C HIS A 83 -9.78 -38.21 10.85
N ARG A 84 -9.50 -38.64 9.63
CA ARG A 84 -8.43 -39.60 9.33
C ARG A 84 -7.04 -38.92 9.28
N GLU A 85 -6.98 -37.63 8.94
CA GLU A 85 -5.72 -36.86 8.82
C GLU A 85 -5.20 -36.28 10.14
N GLY A 86 -5.80 -36.60 11.27
CA GLY A 86 -5.27 -36.26 12.60
C GLY A 86 -4.05 -37.10 13.03
N ARG A 87 -3.39 -37.81 12.11
CA ARG A 87 -2.28 -38.72 12.36
C ARG A 87 -0.98 -38.06 12.00
N LYS A 88 -0.02 -38.14 12.90
CA LYS A 88 1.26 -37.44 12.84
C LYS A 88 2.32 -38.35 12.20
N PHE A 89 2.44 -38.35 10.88
CA PHE A 89 3.72 -38.68 10.27
C PHE A 89 4.38 -37.43 9.73
N GLU A 90 5.69 -37.34 9.85
CA GLU A 90 6.50 -36.27 9.28
C GLU A 90 7.14 -36.77 7.99
N ALA A 91 7.01 -36.02 6.90
CA ALA A 91 7.67 -36.33 5.64
C ALA A 91 8.59 -35.16 5.25
N ASP A 92 9.86 -35.44 5.11
CA ASP A 92 10.83 -34.54 4.52
C ASP A 92 10.77 -34.72 2.99
N LEU A 93 10.49 -33.65 2.28
CA LEU A 93 10.40 -33.65 0.82
C LEU A 93 11.69 -33.10 0.20
N ASP A 94 12.11 -33.67 -0.87
CA ASP A 94 13.18 -33.15 -1.72
C ASP A 94 12.79 -31.78 -2.26
N PRO A 95 13.56 -30.71 -1.97
CA PRO A 95 13.22 -29.37 -2.37
C PRO A 95 13.23 -29.12 -3.88
N ILE A 96 13.83 -30.03 -4.65
CA ILE A 96 13.94 -29.95 -6.12
C ILE A 96 12.83 -30.74 -6.80
N THR A 97 12.60 -31.98 -6.36
CA THR A 97 11.66 -32.92 -7.02
C THR A 97 10.29 -32.97 -6.35
N GLY A 98 10.16 -32.43 -5.12
CA GLY A 98 8.94 -32.49 -4.30
C GLY A 98 8.63 -33.91 -3.81
N ARG A 99 9.50 -34.89 -4.04
CA ARG A 99 9.32 -36.30 -3.63
C ARG A 99 9.76 -36.49 -2.17
N PRO A 100 9.12 -37.39 -1.42
CA PRO A 100 9.51 -37.68 -0.06
C PRO A 100 10.89 -38.34 -0.01
N ILE A 101 11.82 -37.75 0.75
CA ILE A 101 13.16 -38.26 1.02
C ILE A 101 13.14 -39.13 2.26
N ARG A 102 12.35 -38.73 3.26
CA ARG A 102 12.27 -39.39 4.55
C ARG A 102 10.86 -39.27 5.12
N ILE A 103 10.38 -40.38 5.67
CA ILE A 103 9.11 -40.43 6.39
C ILE A 103 9.38 -40.96 7.80
N LYS A 104 8.91 -40.23 8.80
CA LYS A 104 8.90 -40.66 10.22
C LYS A 104 7.48 -40.99 10.60
N THR A 105 7.23 -42.19 11.10
CA THR A 105 5.98 -42.65 11.67
C THR A 105 6.17 -42.89 13.16
N ASP A 106 5.09 -42.97 13.93
CA ASP A 106 5.11 -43.34 15.35
C ASP A 106 5.27 -44.85 15.55
N GLY A 107 5.43 -45.62 14.49
CA GLY A 107 5.56 -47.09 14.53
C GLY A 107 4.24 -47.85 14.58
N SER A 108 3.09 -47.17 14.62
CA SER A 108 1.77 -47.82 14.56
C SER A 108 1.48 -48.34 13.18
N GLU A 109 0.77 -49.48 13.07
CA GLU A 109 0.35 -50.09 11.81
C GLU A 109 -0.50 -49.13 10.96
N VAL A 110 -1.16 -48.25 11.62
CA VAL A 110 -2.08 -47.28 11.02
C VAL A 110 -1.34 -46.12 10.40
N ASP A 111 -0.29 -45.60 11.04
CA ASP A 111 0.58 -44.55 10.48
C ASP A 111 1.47 -45.13 9.39
N GLY A 112 1.90 -46.40 9.50
CA GLY A 112 2.59 -47.13 8.46
C GLY A 112 1.78 -47.20 7.17
N ARG A 113 0.48 -47.55 7.21
CA ARG A 113 -0.42 -47.56 6.07
C ARG A 113 -0.69 -46.15 5.48
N ALA A 114 -0.77 -45.17 6.32
CA ALA A 114 -0.92 -43.79 5.86
C ALA A 114 0.31 -43.27 5.13
N ALA A 115 1.50 -43.59 5.64
CA ALA A 115 2.78 -43.28 5.00
C ALA A 115 2.96 -44.05 3.66
N GLU A 116 2.53 -45.30 3.59
CA GLU A 116 2.54 -46.08 2.35
C GLU A 116 1.60 -45.52 1.27
N ASN A 117 0.39 -45.10 1.68
CA ASN A 117 -0.55 -44.44 0.77
C ASN A 117 -0.04 -43.09 0.27
N PHE A 118 0.64 -42.36 1.15
CA PHE A 118 1.29 -41.12 0.76
C PHE A 118 2.42 -41.36 -0.23
N MET A 119 3.26 -42.40 -0.04
CA MET A 119 4.29 -42.81 -1.02
C MET A 119 3.70 -43.28 -2.35
N LYS A 120 2.58 -44.01 -2.31
CA LYS A 120 1.88 -44.46 -3.54
C LYS A 120 1.31 -43.30 -4.36
N SER A 121 0.96 -42.16 -3.73
CA SER A 121 0.49 -40.99 -4.44
C SER A 121 1.56 -40.28 -5.31
N PHE A 122 2.84 -40.59 -5.07
CA PHE A 122 3.97 -40.14 -5.89
C PHE A 122 4.46 -41.18 -6.93
N ALA A 123 3.90 -42.39 -6.91
CA ALA A 123 4.14 -43.37 -7.98
C ALA A 123 3.30 -42.93 -9.20
N SER A 124 3.98 -42.49 -10.25
CA SER A 124 3.32 -42.09 -11.51
C SER A 124 2.44 -43.23 -12.01
N PRO A 125 1.18 -42.98 -12.42
CA PRO A 125 0.42 -43.96 -13.15
C PRO A 125 1.12 -44.19 -14.48
N THR A 126 1.60 -45.43 -14.72
CA THR A 126 2.00 -45.87 -16.05
C THR A 126 0.74 -45.94 -16.89
N VAL A 127 0.47 -44.90 -17.66
CA VAL A 127 -0.58 -44.93 -18.68
C VAL A 127 -0.12 -45.92 -19.76
N LEU A 128 -0.70 -47.11 -19.78
CA LEU A 128 -0.63 -48.02 -20.89
C LEU A 128 -1.35 -47.38 -22.08
N MET A 129 -0.58 -46.76 -22.98
CA MET A 129 -1.06 -46.28 -24.27
C MET A 129 -1.28 -47.45 -25.23
N PRO A 130 -2.38 -47.46 -26.00
CA PRO A 130 -2.56 -48.42 -27.07
C PRO A 130 -1.48 -48.25 -28.15
N PRO A 131 -0.95 -49.30 -28.75
CA PRO A 131 0.09 -49.21 -29.77
C PRO A 131 -0.44 -48.58 -31.06
N GLY A 132 0.15 -47.45 -31.48
CA GLY A 132 -0.12 -46.87 -32.80
C GLY A 132 -0.24 -45.34 -32.90
N ILE A 133 -0.15 -44.58 -31.80
CA ILE A 133 -0.09 -43.11 -31.87
C ILE A 133 1.32 -42.68 -31.47
N PRO A 134 2.06 -41.96 -32.32
CA PRO A 134 3.35 -41.41 -31.90
C PRO A 134 3.11 -40.49 -30.70
N PRO A 135 3.97 -40.54 -29.67
CA PRO A 135 3.80 -39.68 -28.51
C PRO A 135 3.84 -38.23 -28.96
N VAL A 136 2.68 -37.55 -28.90
CA VAL A 136 2.67 -36.11 -28.90
C VAL A 136 3.33 -35.71 -27.57
N SER A 137 4.60 -35.38 -27.67
CA SER A 137 5.34 -34.77 -26.58
C SER A 137 4.65 -33.48 -26.24
N LEU A 138 3.74 -33.51 -25.24
CA LEU A 138 3.31 -32.34 -24.52
C LEU A 138 4.51 -31.88 -23.66
N VAL A 139 5.58 -31.47 -24.31
CA VAL A 139 6.56 -30.60 -23.72
C VAL A 139 5.76 -29.33 -23.46
N PRO A 140 5.56 -28.91 -22.21
CA PRO A 140 4.97 -27.59 -21.97
C PRO A 140 5.82 -26.61 -22.79
N THR A 141 5.20 -25.93 -23.74
CA THR A 141 5.85 -24.95 -24.60
C THR A 141 6.33 -23.86 -23.67
N ARG A 142 7.57 -24.01 -23.17
CA ARG A 142 8.25 -22.94 -22.44
C ARG A 142 8.26 -21.76 -23.38
N SER A 143 7.65 -20.66 -22.99
CA SER A 143 7.67 -19.45 -23.79
C SER A 143 9.09 -19.19 -24.27
N THR A 144 9.25 -19.01 -25.57
CA THR A 144 10.53 -18.63 -26.19
C THR A 144 10.80 -17.15 -26.06
N MET A 145 9.83 -16.37 -25.47
CA MET A 145 9.97 -14.94 -25.23
C MET A 145 11.18 -14.65 -24.37
N THR A 146 12.04 -13.75 -24.84
CA THR A 146 13.21 -13.34 -24.07
C THR A 146 12.80 -12.37 -22.94
N LEU A 147 13.63 -12.29 -21.91
CA LEU A 147 13.40 -11.33 -20.80
C LEU A 147 13.38 -9.88 -21.32
N ALA A 148 14.24 -9.55 -22.28
CA ALA A 148 14.26 -8.22 -22.88
C ALA A 148 12.95 -7.87 -23.62
N ASP A 149 12.40 -8.84 -24.37
CA ASP A 149 11.11 -8.66 -25.06
C ASP A 149 9.96 -8.53 -24.08
N ALA A 150 9.95 -9.34 -23.03
CA ALA A 150 8.97 -9.27 -21.96
C ALA A 150 8.98 -7.91 -21.26
N VAL A 151 10.17 -7.38 -20.94
CA VAL A 151 10.30 -6.06 -20.31
C VAL A 151 9.82 -4.95 -21.27
N ARG A 152 10.20 -4.99 -22.55
CA ARG A 152 9.71 -4.02 -23.54
C ARG A 152 8.17 -4.04 -23.63
N ARG A 153 7.58 -5.23 -23.75
CA ARG A 153 6.11 -5.40 -23.78
C ARG A 153 5.46 -4.85 -22.52
N PHE A 154 6.02 -5.12 -21.33
CA PHE A 154 5.52 -4.63 -20.07
C PHE A 154 5.59 -3.10 -19.98
N GLU A 155 6.71 -2.49 -20.38
CA GLU A 155 6.88 -1.04 -20.36
C GLU A 155 5.88 -0.33 -21.28
N VAL A 156 5.64 -0.88 -22.48
CA VAL A 156 4.63 -0.36 -23.41
C VAL A 156 3.23 -0.47 -22.81
N THR A 157 2.87 -1.67 -22.30
CA THR A 157 1.53 -1.95 -21.76
C THR A 157 1.23 -1.11 -20.50
N LYS A 158 2.22 -0.87 -19.67
CA LYS A 158 2.07 -0.14 -18.39
C LYS A 158 2.48 1.32 -18.46
N LYS A 159 2.77 1.85 -19.67
CA LYS A 159 3.09 3.27 -19.86
C LYS A 159 1.90 4.15 -19.45
N GLY A 160 2.16 5.15 -18.63
CA GLY A 160 1.12 6.08 -18.16
C GLY A 160 0.13 5.52 -17.11
N THR A 161 0.27 4.25 -16.69
CA THR A 161 -0.61 3.65 -15.68
C THR A 161 -0.24 4.02 -14.24
N VAL A 162 0.94 4.60 -14.04
CA VAL A 162 1.46 5.00 -12.73
C VAL A 162 2.15 6.36 -12.81
N ALA A 163 2.37 6.99 -11.66
CA ALA A 163 3.11 8.25 -11.57
C ALA A 163 4.55 8.11 -12.14
N ALA A 164 5.09 9.19 -12.69
CA ALA A 164 6.40 9.22 -13.35
C ALA A 164 7.52 8.65 -12.47
N ASP A 165 7.57 9.02 -11.18
CA ASP A 165 8.57 8.51 -10.23
C ASP A 165 8.49 6.99 -10.06
N THR A 166 7.27 6.44 -10.04
CA THR A 166 7.04 4.99 -9.96
C THR A 166 7.46 4.30 -11.26
N GLN A 167 7.19 4.95 -12.41
CA GLN A 167 7.62 4.45 -13.72
C GLN A 167 9.15 4.41 -13.80
N ASP A 168 9.83 5.47 -13.38
CA ASP A 168 11.31 5.51 -13.36
C ASP A 168 11.92 4.47 -12.42
N ALA A 169 11.31 4.24 -11.26
CA ALA A 169 11.74 3.20 -10.33
C ALA A 169 11.54 1.80 -10.92
N ARG A 170 10.41 1.58 -11.59
CA ARG A 170 10.08 0.35 -12.30
C ARG A 170 11.09 0.06 -13.42
N THR A 171 11.33 1.02 -14.29
CA THR A 171 12.31 0.91 -15.39
C THR A 171 13.69 0.57 -14.85
N ARG A 172 14.18 1.29 -13.83
CA ARG A 172 15.47 1.00 -13.20
C ARG A 172 15.55 -0.43 -12.65
N ALA A 173 14.51 -0.89 -11.96
CA ALA A 173 14.45 -2.23 -11.40
C ALA A 173 14.51 -3.30 -12.48
N LEU A 174 13.68 -3.17 -13.51
CA LEU A 174 13.58 -4.13 -14.61
C LEU A 174 14.88 -4.18 -15.43
N HIS A 175 15.45 -3.04 -15.79
CA HIS A 175 16.72 -2.98 -16.52
C HIS A 175 17.89 -3.52 -15.69
N SER A 176 17.93 -3.27 -14.38
CA SER A 176 18.90 -3.89 -13.48
C SER A 176 18.75 -5.41 -13.44
N PHE A 177 17.51 -5.91 -13.46
CA PHE A 177 17.27 -7.36 -13.50
C PHE A 177 17.68 -7.99 -14.83
N VAL A 178 17.36 -7.33 -15.95
CA VAL A 178 17.80 -7.76 -17.30
C VAL A 178 19.33 -7.83 -17.38
N ALA A 179 20.00 -6.79 -16.91
CA ALA A 179 21.47 -6.74 -16.93
C ALA A 179 22.14 -7.86 -16.10
N PHE A 180 21.54 -8.24 -14.96
CA PHE A 180 22.02 -9.34 -14.13
C PHE A 180 21.73 -10.71 -14.73
N THR A 181 20.53 -10.91 -15.31
CA THR A 181 20.04 -12.22 -15.77
C THR A 181 20.48 -12.53 -17.21
N LYS A 182 20.81 -11.53 -18.00
CA LYS A 182 21.04 -11.45 -19.45
C LYS A 182 19.75 -11.29 -20.25
N PRO A 183 19.75 -10.40 -21.27
CA PRO A 183 18.55 -10.02 -22.03
C PRO A 183 17.92 -11.17 -22.84
N GLU A 184 18.72 -12.11 -23.32
CA GLU A 184 18.32 -13.26 -24.15
C GLU A 184 17.71 -14.42 -23.35
N THR A 185 17.73 -14.34 -22.00
CA THR A 185 17.21 -15.43 -21.15
C THR A 185 15.72 -15.63 -21.39
N PRO A 186 15.26 -16.83 -21.76
CA PRO A 186 13.84 -17.14 -21.91
C PRO A 186 13.09 -16.94 -20.56
N VAL A 187 11.95 -16.24 -20.57
CA VAL A 187 11.19 -15.98 -19.34
C VAL A 187 10.77 -17.23 -18.59
N GLY A 188 10.51 -18.33 -19.30
CA GLY A 188 10.17 -19.63 -18.69
C GLY A 188 11.33 -20.30 -17.95
N GLN A 189 12.58 -19.85 -18.11
CA GLN A 189 13.74 -20.34 -17.38
C GLN A 189 14.05 -19.57 -16.12
N ILE A 190 13.40 -18.41 -15.91
CA ILE A 190 13.67 -17.57 -14.76
C ILE A 190 13.09 -18.20 -13.51
N SER A 191 13.99 -18.57 -12.61
CA SER A 191 13.64 -19.18 -11.33
C SER A 191 13.61 -18.16 -10.19
N ARG A 192 12.96 -18.55 -9.09
CA ARG A 192 13.01 -17.79 -7.85
C ARG A 192 14.43 -17.58 -7.32
N ALA A 193 15.31 -18.57 -7.50
CA ALA A 193 16.70 -18.47 -7.08
C ALA A 193 17.46 -17.38 -7.85
N MET A 194 17.20 -17.23 -9.16
CA MET A 194 17.80 -16.16 -9.96
C MET A 194 17.34 -14.77 -9.48
N ILE A 195 16.05 -14.58 -9.22
CA ILE A 195 15.52 -13.33 -8.72
C ILE A 195 16.06 -13.02 -7.32
N ALA A 196 16.16 -14.02 -6.44
CA ALA A 196 16.76 -13.87 -5.12
C ALA A 196 18.25 -13.51 -5.19
N GLY A 197 19.01 -14.16 -6.09
CA GLY A 197 20.41 -13.86 -6.34
C GLY A 197 20.63 -12.43 -6.83
N TRP A 198 19.81 -11.97 -7.78
CA TRP A 198 19.81 -10.58 -8.21
C TRP A 198 19.48 -9.60 -7.06
N ALA A 199 18.43 -9.87 -6.30
CA ALA A 199 18.06 -9.03 -5.19
C ALA A 199 19.16 -8.94 -4.13
N TYR A 200 19.85 -10.04 -3.86
CA TYR A 200 21.00 -10.09 -2.97
C TYR A 200 22.19 -9.26 -3.54
N ASN A 201 22.48 -9.40 -4.82
CA ASN A 201 23.52 -8.60 -5.49
C ASN A 201 23.21 -7.10 -5.41
N VAL A 202 21.98 -6.66 -5.68
CA VAL A 202 21.55 -5.26 -5.54
C VAL A 202 21.72 -4.77 -4.11
N PHE A 203 21.47 -5.62 -3.13
CA PHE A 203 21.62 -5.27 -1.72
C PHE A 203 23.09 -5.14 -1.30
N THR A 204 23.94 -6.10 -1.67
CA THR A 204 25.33 -6.18 -1.21
C THR A 204 26.28 -5.34 -2.03
N GLU A 205 26.29 -5.49 -3.36
CA GLU A 205 27.24 -4.85 -4.25
C GLU A 205 26.84 -3.41 -4.56
N GLN A 206 25.56 -3.16 -4.82
CA GLN A 206 25.07 -1.81 -5.11
C GLN A 206 24.73 -1.02 -3.84
N LYS A 207 24.82 -1.63 -2.67
CA LYS A 207 24.52 -1.07 -1.34
C LYS A 207 23.15 -0.40 -1.25
N VAL A 208 22.17 -0.95 -1.97
CA VAL A 208 20.80 -0.44 -1.99
C VAL A 208 20.07 -0.88 -0.73
N ALA A 209 19.34 0.05 -0.10
CA ALA A 209 18.58 -0.25 1.11
C ALA A 209 17.59 -1.41 0.89
N SER A 210 17.51 -2.35 1.84
CA SER A 210 16.65 -3.55 1.79
C SER A 210 15.17 -3.24 1.45
N ALA A 211 14.67 -2.05 1.86
CA ALA A 211 13.33 -1.61 1.50
C ALA A 211 13.19 -1.32 0.00
N THR A 212 14.18 -0.68 -0.59
CA THR A 212 14.23 -0.36 -2.02
C THR A 212 14.39 -1.64 -2.85
N VAL A 213 15.21 -2.59 -2.40
CA VAL A 213 15.31 -3.92 -3.03
C VAL A 213 13.96 -4.62 -3.04
N GLY A 214 13.20 -4.54 -1.93
CA GLY A 214 11.83 -5.07 -1.89
C GLY A 214 10.90 -4.42 -2.92
N GLY A 215 11.01 -3.11 -3.13
CA GLY A 215 10.33 -2.40 -4.20
C GLY A 215 10.74 -2.87 -5.59
N TYR A 216 12.03 -3.09 -5.81
CA TYR A 216 12.57 -3.60 -7.08
C TYR A 216 12.01 -5.01 -7.40
N VAL A 217 12.02 -5.92 -6.42
CA VAL A 217 11.44 -7.26 -6.57
C VAL A 217 9.93 -7.20 -6.83
N SER A 218 9.21 -6.24 -6.23
CA SER A 218 7.79 -6.02 -6.50
C SER A 218 7.53 -5.63 -7.96
N HIS A 219 8.39 -4.80 -8.58
CA HIS A 219 8.27 -4.47 -9.99
C HIS A 219 8.54 -5.67 -10.91
N VAL A 220 9.52 -6.51 -10.57
CA VAL A 220 9.75 -7.79 -11.27
C VAL A 220 8.56 -8.74 -11.07
N SER A 221 7.96 -8.78 -9.89
CA SER A 221 6.73 -9.55 -9.64
C SER A 221 5.58 -9.13 -10.56
N GLN A 222 5.36 -7.83 -10.74
CA GLN A 222 4.32 -7.32 -11.65
C GLN A 222 4.56 -7.70 -13.12
N LEU A 223 5.81 -7.75 -13.57
CA LEU A 223 6.16 -8.27 -14.89
C LEU A 223 5.73 -9.74 -15.03
N PHE A 224 6.10 -10.60 -14.06
CA PHE A 224 5.74 -12.01 -14.10
C PHE A 224 4.24 -12.26 -13.93
N GLU A 225 3.52 -11.44 -13.16
CA GLU A 225 2.06 -11.50 -13.08
C GLU A 225 1.43 -11.24 -14.45
N MET A 226 1.86 -10.21 -15.18
CA MET A 226 1.39 -9.94 -16.53
C MET A 226 1.68 -11.10 -17.50
N LEU A 227 2.85 -11.72 -17.40
CA LEU A 227 3.22 -12.85 -18.27
C LEU A 227 2.38 -14.10 -17.97
N ILE A 228 2.04 -14.35 -16.71
CA ILE A 228 1.16 -15.44 -16.30
C ILE A 228 -0.28 -15.18 -16.76
N GLU A 229 -0.78 -13.96 -16.57
CA GLU A 229 -2.10 -13.55 -17.06
C GLU A 229 -2.22 -13.65 -18.59
N ALA A 230 -1.13 -13.41 -19.32
CA ALA A 230 -1.05 -13.55 -20.77
C ALA A 230 -0.85 -15.01 -21.25
N GLY A 231 -0.69 -15.97 -20.34
CA GLY A 231 -0.43 -17.37 -20.68
C GLY A 231 0.98 -17.66 -21.21
N GLU A 232 1.91 -16.71 -21.10
CA GLU A 232 3.31 -16.88 -21.55
C GLU A 232 4.12 -17.75 -20.58
N ILE A 233 3.70 -17.80 -19.33
CA ILE A 233 4.31 -18.60 -18.27
C ILE A 233 3.20 -19.30 -17.49
N GLU A 234 3.38 -20.59 -17.25
CA GLU A 234 2.50 -21.37 -16.38
C GLU A 234 3.04 -21.48 -14.96
N GLY A 235 2.14 -21.58 -13.99
CA GLY A 235 2.47 -21.84 -12.60
C GLY A 235 2.54 -20.60 -11.73
N LYS A 236 3.37 -20.66 -10.68
CA LYS A 236 3.46 -19.58 -9.67
C LYS A 236 4.47 -18.53 -10.10
N ASN A 237 4.16 -17.26 -9.78
CA ASN A 237 5.06 -16.14 -10.00
C ASN A 237 6.42 -16.38 -9.29
N PRO A 238 7.54 -16.47 -10.05
CA PRO A 238 8.86 -16.77 -9.48
C PRO A 238 9.39 -15.66 -8.56
N ALA A 239 8.89 -14.45 -8.66
CA ALA A 239 9.27 -13.34 -7.78
C ALA A 239 8.61 -13.44 -6.40
N THR A 240 7.56 -14.28 -6.25
CA THR A 240 6.87 -14.41 -4.97
C THR A 240 7.80 -14.90 -3.87
N GLY A 241 8.07 -14.01 -2.89
CA GLY A 241 8.93 -14.32 -1.76
C GLY A 241 10.43 -14.45 -2.07
N ALA A 242 10.88 -14.02 -3.27
CA ALA A 242 12.30 -13.97 -3.61
C ALA A 242 13.10 -13.01 -2.72
N TRP A 243 12.45 -11.98 -2.19
CA TRP A 243 13.04 -11.07 -1.19
C TRP A 243 12.06 -10.86 -0.04
N LYS A 244 12.39 -11.38 1.12
CA LYS A 244 11.59 -11.18 2.35
C LYS A 244 12.50 -10.66 3.44
N ARG A 245 12.19 -9.48 3.96
CA ARG A 245 12.78 -9.05 5.22
C ARG A 245 12.28 -9.95 6.35
N SER A 246 13.19 -10.47 7.15
CA SER A 246 12.83 -11.25 8.32
C SER A 246 12.04 -10.41 9.33
N LYS A 247 11.25 -11.06 10.18
CA LYS A 247 10.56 -10.35 11.28
C LYS A 247 11.57 -9.68 12.22
N SER A 248 12.72 -10.33 12.43
CA SER A 248 13.83 -9.80 13.25
C SER A 248 14.42 -8.52 12.66
N GLU A 249 14.69 -8.47 11.35
CA GLU A 249 15.17 -7.24 10.68
C GLU A 249 14.16 -6.09 10.77
N LYS A 250 12.87 -6.38 10.58
CA LYS A 250 11.82 -5.37 10.73
C LYS A 250 11.79 -4.81 12.15
N LEU A 251 11.85 -5.70 13.15
CA LEU A 251 11.85 -5.33 14.55
C LEU A 251 13.14 -4.59 14.93
N GLN A 252 14.29 -5.02 14.42
CA GLN A 252 15.58 -4.38 14.65
C GLN A 252 15.60 -2.96 14.08
N ARG A 253 15.13 -2.75 12.83
CA ARG A 253 14.98 -1.41 12.25
C ARG A 253 14.04 -0.52 13.05
N LEU A 254 12.93 -1.07 13.54
CA LEU A 254 12.02 -0.33 14.41
C LEU A 254 12.71 0.09 15.71
N LYS A 255 13.47 -0.82 16.33
CA LYS A 255 14.27 -0.53 17.53
C LYS A 255 15.40 0.47 17.26
N GLN A 256 16.02 0.41 16.09
CA GLN A 256 17.07 1.35 15.64
C GLN A 256 16.52 2.73 15.25
N GLY A 257 15.22 2.94 15.30
CA GLY A 257 14.61 4.25 15.10
C GLY A 257 14.56 4.72 13.65
N PHE A 258 14.73 3.84 12.65
CA PHE A 258 14.55 4.20 11.22
C PHE A 258 13.10 4.61 10.94
N ALA A 259 12.77 5.84 11.20
CA ALA A 259 11.44 6.41 10.94
C ALA A 259 11.52 7.93 10.84
N TRP A 260 10.54 8.50 10.15
CA TRP A 260 10.29 9.93 10.25
C TRP A 260 10.03 10.31 11.70
N GLU A 261 10.59 11.43 12.16
CA GLU A 261 10.34 11.99 13.48
C GLU A 261 9.34 13.14 13.40
N ALA A 262 8.51 13.29 14.42
CA ALA A 262 7.75 14.51 14.62
C ALA A 262 8.66 15.58 15.23
N PHE A 263 8.44 16.84 14.89
CA PHE A 263 9.10 17.94 15.56
C PHE A 263 8.50 18.15 16.95
N GLU A 264 9.35 18.41 17.92
CA GLU A 264 8.95 18.88 19.25
C GLU A 264 8.57 20.35 19.20
N LEU A 265 7.84 20.80 20.21
CA LEU A 265 7.37 22.20 20.30
C LEU A 265 8.52 23.19 20.20
N SER A 266 9.61 23.00 20.93
CA SER A 266 10.79 23.86 20.88
C SER A 266 11.43 23.93 19.49
N THR A 267 11.44 22.81 18.77
CA THR A 267 11.91 22.74 17.38
C THR A 267 10.96 23.50 16.45
N LEU A 268 9.65 23.36 16.61
CA LEU A 268 8.67 24.14 15.84
C LEU A 268 8.81 25.63 16.11
N GLN A 269 8.98 26.03 17.36
CA GLN A 269 9.25 27.43 17.72
C GLN A 269 10.50 27.97 17.04
N THR A 270 11.57 27.17 16.96
CA THR A 270 12.81 27.56 16.24
C THR A 270 12.59 27.65 14.73
N ILE A 271 11.84 26.69 14.13
CA ILE A 271 11.55 26.68 12.69
C ILE A 271 10.73 27.91 12.30
N PHE A 272 9.71 28.27 13.08
CA PHE A 272 8.76 29.34 12.76
C PHE A 272 9.08 30.67 13.44
N ASP A 273 10.23 30.79 14.11
CA ASP A 273 10.72 32.08 14.61
C ASP A 273 10.88 33.06 13.43
N PRO A 274 10.26 34.24 13.45
CA PRO A 274 10.35 35.21 12.35
C PRO A 274 11.77 35.58 11.95
N LYS A 275 12.72 35.61 12.91
CA LYS A 275 14.13 35.89 12.63
C LYS A 275 14.77 34.79 11.77
N ASN A 276 14.41 33.54 12.02
CA ASN A 276 14.85 32.41 11.23
C ASN A 276 14.10 32.32 9.90
N TYR A 277 12.78 32.56 9.93
CA TYR A 277 11.88 32.41 8.80
C TYR A 277 12.20 33.40 7.65
N ARG A 278 12.76 34.56 7.95
CA ARG A 278 13.28 35.52 6.94
C ARG A 278 14.33 34.96 5.99
N ARG A 279 14.94 33.81 6.31
CA ARG A 279 15.89 33.09 5.43
C ARG A 279 15.20 32.41 4.25
N LEU A 280 13.88 32.26 4.29
CA LEU A 280 13.06 31.69 3.22
C LEU A 280 12.69 32.78 2.23
N ASN A 281 13.12 32.63 0.97
CA ASN A 281 13.06 33.69 -0.03
C ASN A 281 11.98 33.48 -1.11
N TYR A 282 11.39 32.29 -1.19
CA TYR A 282 10.40 31.93 -2.21
C TYR A 282 9.01 31.79 -1.59
N LEU A 283 7.97 32.15 -2.33
CA LEU A 283 6.58 32.06 -1.88
C LEU A 283 6.26 30.66 -1.34
N HIS A 284 6.60 29.61 -2.13
CA HIS A 284 6.39 28.22 -1.73
C HIS A 284 7.19 27.81 -0.47
N SER A 285 8.39 28.36 -0.29
CA SER A 285 9.21 28.03 0.88
C SER A 285 8.66 28.65 2.18
N ARG A 286 7.98 29.79 2.07
CA ARG A 286 7.35 30.48 3.20
C ARG A 286 5.98 29.92 3.56
N TRP A 287 5.11 29.66 2.58
CA TRP A 287 3.74 29.27 2.82
C TRP A 287 3.53 27.76 2.97
N ALA A 288 4.25 26.93 2.22
CA ALA A 288 4.02 25.50 2.27
C ALA A 288 4.27 24.88 3.66
N PRO A 289 5.31 25.25 4.44
CA PRO A 289 5.49 24.72 5.79
C PRO A 289 4.36 25.09 6.75
N LEU A 290 3.82 26.32 6.66
CA LEU A 290 2.68 26.74 7.47
C LEU A 290 1.41 25.99 7.09
N ILE A 291 1.12 25.85 5.79
CA ILE A 291 -0.01 25.03 5.32
C ILE A 291 0.16 23.60 5.82
N GLY A 292 1.37 23.04 5.74
CA GLY A 292 1.69 21.70 6.24
C GLY A 292 1.47 21.55 7.75
N LEU A 293 1.84 22.56 8.53
CA LEU A 293 1.68 22.60 9.99
C LEU A 293 0.21 22.59 10.41
N TYR A 294 -0.66 23.32 9.70
CA TYR A 294 -2.07 23.44 10.05
C TYR A 294 -3.00 22.44 9.37
N THR A 295 -2.53 21.70 8.35
CA THR A 295 -3.37 20.75 7.60
C THR A 295 -2.87 19.31 7.68
N GLY A 296 -1.61 19.11 8.00
CA GLY A 296 -0.97 17.80 7.90
C GLY A 296 -0.92 17.25 6.47
N ALA A 297 -1.16 18.07 5.44
CA ALA A 297 -1.16 17.63 4.06
C ALA A 297 0.22 17.17 3.59
N ARG A 298 0.25 16.28 2.59
CA ARG A 298 1.51 15.85 1.97
C ARG A 298 2.12 17.00 1.17
N VAL A 299 3.45 17.07 1.13
CA VAL A 299 4.14 18.13 0.39
C VAL A 299 3.71 18.25 -1.07
N GLY A 300 3.45 17.13 -1.75
CA GLY A 300 2.96 17.13 -3.12
C GLY A 300 1.53 17.66 -3.26
N GLU A 301 0.67 17.42 -2.25
CA GLU A 301 -0.69 17.96 -2.19
C GLU A 301 -0.67 19.49 -2.08
N ILE A 302 0.22 20.04 -1.26
CA ILE A 302 0.37 21.49 -1.09
C ILE A 302 1.02 22.13 -2.32
N ALA A 303 2.04 21.51 -2.86
CA ALA A 303 2.80 22.02 -3.99
C ALA A 303 1.95 22.19 -5.28
N GLN A 304 0.92 21.40 -5.43
CA GLN A 304 0.07 21.38 -6.63
C GLN A 304 -1.21 22.22 -6.52
N LEU A 305 -1.43 22.93 -5.40
CA LEU A 305 -2.65 23.69 -5.18
C LEU A 305 -2.87 24.77 -6.25
N TYR A 306 -4.07 24.77 -6.80
CA TYR A 306 -4.60 25.84 -7.63
C TYR A 306 -5.37 26.84 -6.77
N LEU A 307 -5.51 28.06 -7.24
CA LEU A 307 -6.29 29.07 -6.55
C LEU A 307 -7.79 28.71 -6.47
N ARG A 308 -8.31 28.00 -7.47
CA ARG A 308 -9.68 27.47 -7.45
C ARG A 308 -9.95 26.40 -6.39
N ASP A 309 -8.88 25.78 -5.85
CA ASP A 309 -8.99 24.81 -4.77
C ASP A 309 -9.33 25.50 -3.42
N PHE A 310 -9.28 26.84 -3.39
CA PHE A 310 -9.69 27.65 -2.24
C PHE A 310 -11.07 28.24 -2.49
N PHE A 311 -12.04 27.93 -1.65
CA PHE A 311 -13.42 28.39 -1.77
C PHE A 311 -14.11 28.43 -0.40
N GLU A 312 -15.28 29.02 -0.36
CA GLU A 312 -16.09 29.09 0.86
C GLU A 312 -17.20 28.03 0.84
N VAL A 313 -17.41 27.39 1.98
CA VAL A 313 -18.51 26.46 2.24
C VAL A 313 -19.18 26.88 3.53
N ASP A 314 -20.45 27.23 3.48
CA ASP A 314 -21.24 27.67 4.65
C ASP A 314 -20.52 28.76 5.45
N GLY A 315 -19.95 29.76 4.77
CA GLY A 315 -19.20 30.86 5.37
C GLY A 315 -17.80 30.48 5.90
N ASN A 316 -17.36 29.25 5.69
CA ASN A 316 -16.04 28.80 6.10
C ASN A 316 -15.08 28.81 4.91
N LYS A 317 -13.92 29.45 5.04
CA LYS A 317 -12.83 29.39 4.06
C LYS A 317 -12.21 28.02 4.08
N CYS A 318 -12.16 27.35 2.93
CA CYS A 318 -11.74 25.96 2.80
C CYS A 318 -10.64 25.80 1.77
N VAL A 319 -9.91 24.71 1.85
CA VAL A 319 -9.00 24.21 0.82
C VAL A 319 -9.38 22.78 0.42
N HIS A 320 -9.41 22.53 -0.88
CA HIS A 320 -9.68 21.22 -1.47
C HIS A 320 -8.37 20.58 -1.92
N PHE A 321 -7.97 19.52 -1.27
CA PHE A 321 -6.90 18.68 -1.76
C PHE A 321 -7.50 17.68 -2.77
N THR A 322 -7.18 17.84 -4.04
CA THR A 322 -7.81 17.13 -5.16
C THR A 322 -6.82 16.84 -6.29
N GLU A 323 -7.27 16.09 -7.29
CA GLU A 323 -6.57 15.81 -8.55
C GLU A 323 -7.41 16.21 -9.78
N ASP A 324 -8.42 17.04 -9.58
CA ASP A 324 -9.41 17.38 -10.61
C ASP A 324 -8.85 18.33 -11.69
N SER A 325 -7.64 18.84 -11.52
CA SER A 325 -7.00 19.77 -12.46
C SER A 325 -5.82 19.13 -13.18
N ASP A 326 -5.56 19.59 -14.41
CA ASP A 326 -4.40 19.15 -15.19
C ASP A 326 -3.08 19.34 -14.42
N GLY A 327 -2.28 18.27 -14.36
CA GLY A 327 -1.01 18.27 -13.63
C GLY A 327 -1.14 18.07 -12.13
N GLN A 328 -2.34 17.97 -11.57
CA GLN A 328 -2.55 17.46 -10.21
C GLN A 328 -2.50 15.93 -10.19
N GLY A 329 -2.31 15.35 -9.03
CA GLY A 329 -2.40 13.91 -8.81
C GLY A 329 -2.35 13.60 -7.33
N MET A 330 -3.13 12.62 -6.94
CA MET A 330 -3.20 12.12 -5.59
C MET A 330 -2.54 10.75 -5.50
N LYS A 331 -1.94 10.45 -4.36
CA LYS A 331 -1.35 9.12 -4.14
C LYS A 331 -2.42 8.05 -3.99
N GLU A 332 -3.54 8.42 -3.39
CA GLU A 332 -4.67 7.55 -3.07
C GLU A 332 -5.96 8.36 -3.15
N GLN A 333 -7.04 7.75 -3.60
CA GLN A 333 -8.37 8.39 -3.70
C GLN A 333 -8.86 8.92 -2.33
N SER A 334 -8.54 8.22 -1.26
CA SER A 334 -8.85 8.63 0.13
C SER A 334 -8.18 9.95 0.54
N SER A 335 -7.19 10.42 -0.21
CA SER A 335 -6.51 11.69 0.05
C SER A 335 -7.32 12.90 -0.41
N LYS A 336 -8.32 12.71 -1.31
CA LYS A 336 -9.22 13.77 -1.77
C LYS A 336 -10.13 14.23 -0.63
N ARG A 337 -10.06 15.50 -0.28
CA ARG A 337 -10.81 16.06 0.85
C ARG A 337 -10.91 17.57 0.81
N VAL A 338 -12.01 18.10 1.33
CA VAL A 338 -12.19 19.51 1.65
C VAL A 338 -11.97 19.70 3.15
N ILE A 339 -11.10 20.61 3.53
CA ILE A 339 -10.89 20.97 4.93
C ILE A 339 -10.98 22.48 5.11
N PRO A 340 -11.56 22.95 6.23
CA PRO A 340 -11.56 24.37 6.56
C PRO A 340 -10.14 24.86 6.83
N LEU A 341 -9.86 26.10 6.46
CA LEU A 341 -8.62 26.77 6.83
C LEU A 341 -8.65 27.10 8.32
N HIS A 342 -7.58 26.76 9.02
CA HIS A 342 -7.41 27.15 10.41
C HIS A 342 -7.41 28.68 10.50
N PRO A 343 -8.09 29.30 11.52
CA PRO A 343 -8.15 30.76 11.67
C PRO A 343 -6.77 31.43 11.60
N MET A 344 -5.76 30.78 12.14
CA MET A 344 -4.38 31.28 12.12
C MET A 344 -3.80 31.42 10.70
N LEU A 345 -4.12 30.50 9.77
CA LEU A 345 -3.70 30.65 8.37
C LEU A 345 -4.39 31.83 7.69
N VAL A 346 -5.64 32.10 8.06
CA VAL A 346 -6.39 33.26 7.57
C VAL A 346 -5.79 34.56 8.15
N GLU A 347 -5.47 34.58 9.43
CA GLU A 347 -4.85 35.72 10.11
C GLU A 347 -3.45 36.03 9.57
N LEU A 348 -2.65 35.02 9.27
CA LEU A 348 -1.36 35.17 8.58
C LEU A 348 -1.49 35.72 7.16
N GLY A 349 -2.70 35.69 6.57
CA GLY A 349 -3.02 36.27 5.27
C GLY A 349 -3.03 35.28 4.10
N LEU A 350 -3.19 33.97 4.35
CA LEU A 350 -3.26 32.99 3.25
C LEU A 350 -4.43 33.26 2.30
N TRP A 351 -5.60 33.64 2.83
CA TRP A 351 -6.76 33.95 2.00
C TRP A 351 -6.52 35.22 1.17
N GLU A 352 -5.94 36.24 1.76
CA GLU A 352 -5.56 37.48 1.07
C GLU A 352 -4.54 37.19 -0.06
N LEU A 353 -3.58 36.29 0.18
CA LEU A 353 -2.65 35.87 -0.85
C LEU A 353 -3.38 35.21 -2.02
N VAL A 354 -4.33 34.33 -1.75
CA VAL A 354 -5.13 33.67 -2.79
C VAL A 354 -5.89 34.69 -3.63
N GLU A 355 -6.55 35.66 -2.98
CA GLU A 355 -7.28 36.72 -3.70
C GLU A 355 -6.35 37.63 -4.51
N LYS A 356 -5.20 38.00 -3.94
CA LYS A 356 -4.18 38.78 -4.65
C LYS A 356 -3.71 38.06 -5.94
N LEU A 357 -3.34 36.80 -5.81
CA LEU A 357 -2.88 35.99 -6.95
C LEU A 357 -3.97 35.80 -8.03
N ARG A 358 -5.25 35.68 -7.61
CA ARG A 358 -6.40 35.67 -8.54
C ARG A 358 -6.51 36.98 -9.32
N GLN A 359 -6.38 38.12 -8.64
CA GLN A 359 -6.41 39.45 -9.28
C GLN A 359 -5.23 39.66 -10.23
N GLU A 360 -4.08 39.05 -9.94
CA GLU A 360 -2.90 39.06 -10.79
C GLU A 360 -3.01 38.09 -11.98
N GLY A 361 -4.09 37.32 -12.08
CA GLY A 361 -4.34 36.37 -13.19
C GLY A 361 -3.56 35.07 -13.11
N HIS A 362 -3.10 34.68 -11.92
CA HIS A 362 -2.46 33.40 -11.70
C HIS A 362 -3.48 32.27 -11.51
N ASP A 363 -3.10 31.04 -11.88
CA ASP A 363 -3.92 29.86 -11.66
C ASP A 363 -3.51 29.09 -10.39
N ARG A 364 -2.24 29.17 -9.98
CA ARG A 364 -1.64 28.36 -8.94
C ARG A 364 -1.23 29.17 -7.73
N LEU A 365 -1.30 28.55 -6.54
CA LEU A 365 -0.82 29.16 -5.30
C LEU A 365 0.69 29.50 -5.37
N PHE A 366 1.47 28.72 -6.09
CA PHE A 366 2.91 28.92 -6.28
C PHE A 366 3.25 29.05 -7.77
N PRO A 367 2.95 30.21 -8.41
CA PRO A 367 3.06 30.36 -9.86
C PRO A 367 4.48 30.19 -10.39
N ASN A 368 5.49 30.63 -9.65
CA ASN A 368 6.90 30.56 -10.04
C ASN A 368 7.59 29.22 -9.68
N MET A 369 6.87 28.25 -9.09
CA MET A 369 7.45 26.99 -8.69
C MET A 369 7.35 25.94 -9.81
N ARG A 370 8.46 25.27 -10.12
CA ARG A 370 8.47 24.12 -11.04
C ARG A 370 7.83 22.90 -10.37
N ILE A 371 6.72 22.43 -10.92
CA ILE A 371 5.99 21.24 -10.45
C ILE A 371 6.45 19.97 -11.15
N ASN A 372 6.77 20.05 -12.45
CA ASN A 372 7.17 18.90 -13.26
C ASN A 372 8.67 18.63 -13.08
N SER A 373 9.06 18.14 -11.91
CA SER A 373 10.41 17.62 -11.67
C SER A 373 10.41 16.09 -11.68
N LYS A 374 11.50 15.47 -12.14
CA LYS A 374 11.70 14.01 -12.07
C LYS A 374 11.60 13.45 -10.63
N ALA A 375 11.80 14.30 -9.63
CA ALA A 375 11.74 13.93 -8.22
C ALA A 375 10.39 14.25 -7.55
N GLY A 376 9.33 14.43 -8.35
CA GLY A 376 7.97 14.66 -7.88
C GLY A 376 7.58 16.12 -7.63
N ARG A 377 6.28 16.36 -7.57
CA ARG A 377 5.66 17.70 -7.47
C ARG A 377 6.12 18.51 -6.26
N GLY A 378 6.32 17.86 -5.12
CA GLY A 378 6.75 18.53 -3.87
C GLY A 378 8.27 18.70 -3.72
N ASN A 379 9.07 18.35 -4.72
CA ASN A 379 10.52 18.31 -4.59
C ASN A 379 11.15 19.69 -4.26
N ALA A 380 10.66 20.76 -4.91
CA ALA A 380 11.15 22.13 -4.64
C ALA A 380 10.91 22.52 -3.18
N VAL A 381 9.71 22.29 -2.66
CA VAL A 381 9.35 22.55 -1.26
C VAL A 381 10.19 21.68 -0.31
N SER A 382 10.29 20.38 -0.58
CA SER A 382 11.04 19.45 0.27
C SER A 382 12.52 19.83 0.37
N LYS A 383 13.16 20.14 -0.75
CA LYS A 383 14.58 20.55 -0.77
C LYS A 383 14.80 21.85 -0.03
N THR A 384 13.99 22.86 -0.31
CA THR A 384 14.11 24.17 0.34
C THR A 384 13.93 24.04 1.84
N PHE A 385 12.97 23.23 2.28
CA PHE A 385 12.73 22.98 3.70
C PHE A 385 13.87 22.20 4.34
N SER A 386 14.44 21.18 3.68
CA SER A 386 15.59 20.43 4.20
C SER A 386 16.81 21.33 4.36
N TYR A 387 17.14 22.16 3.37
CA TYR A 387 18.23 23.15 3.49
C TYR A 387 17.98 24.17 4.59
N TYR A 388 16.72 24.53 4.82
CA TYR A 388 16.36 25.43 5.91
C TYR A 388 16.62 24.78 7.27
N LEU A 389 16.24 23.52 7.46
CA LEU A 389 16.53 22.77 8.70
C LEU A 389 18.05 22.64 8.93
N GLU A 390 18.82 22.32 7.90
CA GLU A 390 20.28 22.26 7.98
C GLU A 390 20.89 23.60 8.45
N ARG A 391 20.42 24.71 7.89
CA ARG A 391 20.87 26.05 8.29
C ARG A 391 20.51 26.43 9.73
N LEU A 392 19.50 25.79 10.29
CA LEU A 392 19.12 25.92 11.70
C LEU A 392 19.83 24.92 12.60
N SER A 393 20.69 24.05 12.02
CA SER A 393 21.35 22.94 12.73
C SER A 393 20.35 21.98 13.40
N ILE A 394 19.14 21.84 12.82
CA ILE A 394 18.11 20.93 13.30
C ILE A 394 18.40 19.54 12.71
N THR A 395 18.69 18.58 13.58
CA THR A 395 19.02 17.20 13.23
C THR A 395 18.01 16.22 13.83
N PRO A 396 17.90 14.99 13.30
CA PRO A 396 17.10 13.95 13.93
C PRO A 396 17.59 13.68 15.37
N ARG A 397 16.67 13.37 16.26
CA ARG A 397 16.99 13.01 17.65
C ARG A 397 17.57 11.60 17.76
N ARG A 398 17.17 10.72 16.84
CA ARG A 398 17.67 9.35 16.78
C ARG A 398 18.74 9.25 15.73
N GLU A 399 19.76 8.47 15.97
CA GLU A 399 20.86 8.23 15.04
C GLU A 399 20.41 7.89 13.63
N ASN A 400 19.35 7.09 13.50
CA ASN A 400 18.77 6.67 12.21
C ASN A 400 17.41 7.33 11.94
N GLY A 401 17.10 8.41 12.63
CA GLY A 401 15.88 9.18 12.42
C GLY A 401 15.92 9.94 11.10
N THR A 402 14.77 10.34 10.62
CA THR A 402 14.61 11.19 9.43
C THR A 402 13.72 12.36 9.78
N ILE A 403 14.15 13.57 9.43
CA ILE A 403 13.35 14.78 9.54
C ILE A 403 13.26 15.47 8.18
N GLY A 404 12.24 16.27 8.00
CA GLY A 404 11.97 17.02 6.79
C GLY A 404 10.52 17.46 6.73
N PHE A 405 10.01 17.79 5.56
CA PHE A 405 8.64 18.29 5.43
C PHE A 405 7.57 17.30 5.95
N HIS A 406 7.79 16.00 5.78
CA HIS A 406 6.87 14.98 6.29
C HIS A 406 6.79 14.94 7.83
N SER A 407 7.79 15.47 8.52
CA SER A 407 7.79 15.61 9.98
C SER A 407 6.71 16.56 10.48
N LEU A 408 6.36 17.62 9.72
CA LEU A 408 5.22 18.50 10.04
C LEU A 408 3.91 17.71 10.10
N ARG A 409 3.66 16.88 9.07
CA ARG A 409 2.47 16.00 9.06
C ARG A 409 2.45 15.05 10.26
N LYS A 410 3.59 14.50 10.63
CA LYS A 410 3.71 13.61 11.77
C LYS A 410 3.43 14.35 13.09
N SER A 411 3.91 15.60 13.22
CA SER A 411 3.61 16.46 14.37
C SER A 411 2.10 16.71 14.47
N VAL A 412 1.43 17.09 13.38
CA VAL A 412 -0.03 17.28 13.34
C VAL A 412 -0.77 16.03 13.82
N ILE A 413 -0.42 14.85 13.27
CA ILE A 413 -1.09 13.58 13.63
C ILE A 413 -0.92 13.27 15.13
N GLN A 414 0.28 13.47 15.68
CA GLN A 414 0.58 13.17 17.07
C GLN A 414 -0.10 14.18 18.02
N THR A 415 -0.12 15.46 17.66
CA THR A 415 -0.78 16.49 18.45
C THR A 415 -2.30 16.27 18.48
N LEU A 416 -2.93 15.98 17.35
CA LEU A 416 -4.34 15.59 17.30
C LEU A 416 -4.63 14.28 18.05
N GLN A 417 -3.65 13.38 18.15
CA GLN A 417 -3.79 12.15 18.95
C GLN A 417 -3.76 12.46 20.44
N ALA A 418 -2.89 13.36 20.87
CA ALA A 418 -2.82 13.80 22.27
C ALA A 418 -4.11 14.48 22.73
N SER A 419 -4.83 15.14 21.82
CA SER A 419 -6.13 15.79 22.07
C SER A 419 -7.32 14.81 22.13
N MET A 420 -7.08 13.50 22.17
CA MET A 420 -8.08 12.43 22.28
C MET A 420 -9.15 12.41 21.15
N LEU A 421 -8.88 13.03 20.03
CA LEU A 421 -9.77 13.02 18.88
C LEU A 421 -9.80 11.61 18.21
N SER A 422 -10.95 11.23 17.66
CA SER A 422 -11.12 9.90 17.05
C SER A 422 -10.12 9.63 15.92
N ALA A 423 -9.68 8.38 15.79
CA ALA A 423 -8.71 8.00 14.75
C ALA A 423 -9.27 8.23 13.34
N GLU A 424 -10.56 7.99 13.14
CA GLU A 424 -11.26 8.16 11.86
C GLU A 424 -11.25 9.64 11.44
N ARG A 425 -11.54 10.54 12.38
CA ARG A 425 -11.60 11.99 12.13
C ARG A 425 -10.21 12.52 11.81
N ARG A 426 -9.20 12.11 12.56
CA ARG A 426 -7.79 12.46 12.29
C ARG A 426 -7.33 11.95 10.91
N ARG A 427 -7.67 10.70 10.55
CA ARG A 427 -7.35 10.13 9.24
C ARG A 427 -8.02 10.92 8.11
N ALA A 428 -9.29 11.26 8.26
CA ALA A 428 -10.02 12.06 7.28
C ALA A 428 -9.39 13.43 7.09
N PHE A 429 -9.03 14.12 8.18
CA PHE A 429 -8.42 15.44 8.13
C PHE A 429 -7.08 15.44 7.39
N VAL A 430 -6.19 14.52 7.72
CA VAL A 430 -4.87 14.45 7.07
C VAL A 430 -4.87 13.68 5.73
N GLY A 431 -5.96 13.06 5.32
CA GLY A 431 -6.06 12.26 4.10
C GLY A 431 -5.25 10.96 4.19
N HIS A 432 -5.49 10.15 5.22
CA HIS A 432 -5.08 8.76 5.30
C HIS A 432 -6.21 7.83 4.84
N GLU A 433 -5.85 6.64 4.37
CA GLU A 433 -6.84 5.61 4.06
C GLU A 433 -7.81 5.40 5.21
N ARG A 434 -9.09 5.25 4.87
CA ARG A 434 -10.10 4.75 5.80
C ARG A 434 -9.71 3.32 6.18
N GLY A 435 -10.11 2.88 7.38
CA GLY A 435 -9.88 1.50 7.78
C GLY A 435 -10.47 0.51 6.76
N GLU A 436 -9.84 -0.65 6.58
CA GLU A 436 -10.31 -1.72 5.68
C GLU A 436 -11.54 -2.46 6.23
N ASP A 437 -12.06 -2.04 7.38
CA ASP A 437 -13.24 -2.66 7.98
C ASP A 437 -14.53 -2.22 7.24
N VAL A 438 -15.51 -3.12 7.24
CA VAL A 438 -16.81 -2.94 6.56
C VAL A 438 -17.53 -1.66 7.02
N HIS A 439 -17.36 -1.28 8.29
CA HIS A 439 -18.00 -0.08 8.84
C HIS A 439 -17.41 1.19 8.19
N SER A 440 -16.08 1.29 8.13
CA SER A 440 -15.40 2.44 7.53
C SER A 440 -15.67 2.60 6.03
N ILE A 441 -15.86 1.47 5.31
CA ILE A 441 -16.06 1.50 3.85
C ILE A 441 -17.53 1.81 3.49
N HIS A 442 -18.50 1.19 4.18
CA HIS A 442 -19.90 1.18 3.74
C HIS A 442 -20.84 2.06 4.55
N TYR A 443 -20.49 2.42 5.79
CA TYR A 443 -21.41 3.10 6.70
C TYR A 443 -20.97 4.51 7.09
N MET A 444 -19.70 4.89 6.88
CA MET A 444 -19.23 6.23 7.21
C MET A 444 -19.45 7.20 6.05
N ARG A 445 -20.15 8.29 6.31
CA ARG A 445 -20.23 9.44 5.41
C ARG A 445 -18.97 10.30 5.46
N PRO A 446 -18.72 11.15 4.47
CA PRO A 446 -17.72 12.21 4.60
C PRO A 446 -18.02 13.13 5.81
N TRP A 447 -16.97 13.59 6.45
CA TRP A 447 -17.08 14.59 7.52
C TRP A 447 -17.47 15.95 6.93
N THR A 448 -18.34 16.68 7.61
CA THR A 448 -18.69 18.05 7.21
C THR A 448 -17.56 19.02 7.54
N VAL A 449 -17.56 20.22 6.94
CA VAL A 449 -16.61 21.29 7.23
C VAL A 449 -16.66 21.68 8.70
N GLU A 450 -17.85 21.80 9.29
CA GLU A 450 -18.03 22.15 10.71
C GLU A 450 -17.46 21.06 11.64
N GLU A 451 -17.68 19.80 11.32
CA GLU A 451 -17.07 18.70 12.06
C GLU A 451 -15.54 18.74 11.98
N MET A 452 -14.98 19.13 10.83
CA MET A 452 -13.53 19.29 10.67
C MET A 452 -12.98 20.48 11.45
N LYS A 453 -13.70 21.60 11.57
CA LYS A 453 -13.32 22.72 12.45
C LYS A 453 -13.15 22.29 13.89
N GLY A 454 -13.94 21.35 14.35
CA GLY A 454 -13.83 20.78 15.70
C GLY A 454 -12.49 20.07 16.00
N LEU A 455 -11.55 19.97 15.04
CA LEU A 455 -10.18 19.52 15.28
C LEU A 455 -9.23 20.68 15.66
N PHE A 456 -9.57 21.93 15.37
CA PHE A 456 -8.69 23.08 15.56
C PHE A 456 -8.21 23.30 17.00
N PRO A 457 -9.03 23.10 18.04
CA PRO A 457 -8.54 23.15 19.41
C PRO A 457 -7.42 22.13 19.71
N GLY A 458 -7.33 21.06 18.91
CA GLY A 458 -6.23 20.09 18.98
C GLY A 458 -4.97 20.51 18.23
N LEU A 459 -4.92 21.70 17.65
CA LEU A 459 -3.77 22.28 16.94
C LEU A 459 -3.40 23.64 17.55
N PRO A 460 -2.85 23.70 18.77
CA PRO A 460 -2.63 24.95 19.53
C PRO A 460 -1.37 25.70 19.04
N TRP A 461 -1.11 25.70 17.72
CA TRP A 461 0.09 26.33 17.17
C TRP A 461 0.08 27.86 17.26
N GLY A 462 -1.10 28.49 17.37
CA GLY A 462 -1.25 29.93 17.45
C GLY A 462 -0.74 30.55 18.75
N GLU A 463 -0.69 29.78 19.84
CA GLU A 463 -0.33 30.30 21.17
C GLU A 463 1.11 30.81 21.27
N TRP A 464 2.01 30.29 20.44
CA TRP A 464 3.44 30.60 20.47
C TRP A 464 3.96 31.28 19.20
N LEU A 465 3.14 31.45 18.16
CA LEU A 465 3.54 32.13 16.93
C LEU A 465 3.49 33.65 17.13
N ASP A 466 4.57 34.33 16.79
CA ASP A 466 4.56 35.78 16.62
C ASP A 466 3.91 36.12 15.27
N VAL A 467 2.58 36.18 15.26
CA VAL A 467 1.79 36.35 14.04
C VAL A 467 2.11 37.66 13.32
N PRO A 468 2.19 38.83 13.97
CA PRO A 468 2.50 40.10 13.30
C PRO A 468 3.87 40.06 12.61
N ALA A 469 4.91 39.59 13.31
CA ALA A 469 6.25 39.52 12.75
C ALA A 469 6.36 38.46 11.64
N LEU A 470 5.69 37.32 11.81
CA LEU A 470 5.68 36.25 10.80
C LEU A 470 4.92 36.70 9.54
N ARG A 471 3.78 37.38 9.70
CA ARG A 471 3.03 37.98 8.60
C ARG A 471 3.89 38.96 7.80
N SER A 472 4.66 39.81 8.46
CA SER A 472 5.62 40.73 7.79
C SER A 472 6.63 39.97 6.93
N VAL A 473 7.12 38.82 7.41
CA VAL A 473 8.05 37.98 6.65
C VAL A 473 7.37 37.32 5.45
N LEU A 474 6.15 36.84 5.62
CA LEU A 474 5.39 36.15 4.56
C LEU A 474 5.11 37.07 3.37
N TRP A 475 4.84 38.35 3.65
CA TRP A 475 4.50 39.37 2.65
C TRP A 475 5.70 40.17 2.13
N SER A 476 6.92 39.82 2.55
CA SER A 476 8.12 40.45 1.97
C SER A 476 8.36 39.99 0.53
N PRO A 477 8.89 40.83 -0.37
CA PRO A 477 9.16 40.50 -1.77
C PRO A 477 9.98 39.21 -1.93
N GLU A 478 9.73 38.47 -3.01
CA GLU A 478 10.56 37.33 -3.38
C GLU A 478 11.96 37.77 -3.84
N ARG A 479 12.92 36.86 -3.73
CA ARG A 479 14.26 37.12 -4.22
C ARG A 479 14.25 37.03 -5.75
N GLY A 480 14.48 38.19 -6.41
CA GLY A 480 14.51 38.30 -7.88
C GLY A 480 13.28 39.01 -8.48
N GLU A 481 12.26 39.35 -7.68
CA GLU A 481 11.27 40.31 -8.14
C GLU A 481 11.89 41.73 -8.17
N PRO A 482 11.71 42.48 -9.28
CA PRO A 482 12.13 43.88 -9.32
C PRO A 482 11.39 44.62 -8.21
N LYS A 483 12.12 45.38 -7.37
CA LYS A 483 11.50 46.25 -6.37
C LYS A 483 10.53 47.16 -7.10
N THR A 484 9.22 46.95 -6.90
CA THR A 484 8.18 47.85 -7.37
C THR A 484 8.45 49.24 -6.77
N GLY A 485 9.08 50.11 -7.55
CA GLY A 485 9.43 51.46 -7.07
C GLY A 485 10.53 52.20 -7.84
N GLN A 486 11.22 51.55 -8.78
CA GLN A 486 12.05 52.27 -9.75
C GLN A 486 11.36 52.36 -11.09
N ALA A 487 10.49 53.38 -11.22
CA ALA A 487 10.08 53.86 -12.52
C ALA A 487 11.35 54.15 -13.32
N SER A 488 11.56 53.43 -14.41
CA SER A 488 12.54 53.80 -15.45
C SER A 488 12.21 55.21 -15.90
N LYS A 489 13.07 56.16 -15.56
CA LYS A 489 13.03 57.48 -16.19
C LYS A 489 13.40 57.30 -17.68
N PRO A 490 12.72 58.05 -18.55
CA PRO A 490 12.78 57.94 -19.99
C PRO A 490 14.20 58.16 -20.56
#